data_6d192e0ba3ca068f61133a132c6196a2
#
_entry.id   6d192e0ba3ca068f61133a132c6196a2
#
_cell.length_a   1.000
_cell.length_b   1.000
_cell.length_c   1.000
_cell.angle_alpha   90.00
_cell.angle_beta   90.00
_cell.angle_gamma   90.00
#
_symmetry.space_group_name_H-M   'P 1'
#
loop_
_entity.id
_entity.type
_entity.pdbx_description
1 polymer ?
#
loop_
_entity_poly.entity_id
_entity_poly.type
_entity_poly.pdbx_seq_one_letter_code
_entity_poly.pdbx_strand_id
1 'polypeptide(L)'
;MKLRVINTISMMMILALYSTGTLYAANDPSINGNTRSKIKSAMSEMINRNTVNNVYSHYDPIKGVLHDMQLVELHDGIVKKGNYYVSCADFRNSKGQLLDIDFLVLENDDNFVATQAVIHKADDKKRKYHLED
;
A
#
# COMPACT_ATOMS: atom_id res chain seq x y z
N MET A 1 36.20 44.76 -46.52
CA MET A 1 34.99 43.88 -46.54
C MET A 1 35.12 42.91 -45.38
N LYS A 2 34.45 43.14 -44.24
CA LYS A 2 34.59 42.30 -43.03
C LYS A 2 33.37 41.38 -42.96
N LEU A 3 33.59 40.07 -43.14
CA LEU A 3 32.59 39.02 -42.93
C LEU A 3 32.32 38.88 -41.43
N ARG A 4 31.08 39.13 -41.02
CA ARG A 4 30.59 38.81 -39.65
C ARG A 4 30.11 37.37 -39.64
N VAL A 5 30.82 36.52 -38.90
CA VAL A 5 30.39 35.15 -38.60
C VAL A 5 29.31 35.25 -37.50
N ILE A 6 28.09 34.92 -37.84
CA ILE A 6 26.99 34.81 -36.89
C ILE A 6 27.09 33.42 -36.26
N ASN A 7 27.46 33.39 -34.96
CA ASN A 7 27.55 32.19 -34.18
C ASN A 7 26.15 31.85 -33.65
N THR A 8 25.44 30.95 -34.30
CA THR A 8 24.15 30.43 -33.83
C THR A 8 24.40 29.39 -32.75
N ILE A 9 24.27 29.80 -31.49
CA ILE A 9 24.24 28.87 -30.35
C ILE A 9 22.90 28.14 -30.40
N SER A 10 22.93 26.89 -30.82
CA SER A 10 21.78 25.99 -30.77
C SER A 10 21.55 25.61 -29.29
N MET A 11 20.56 26.22 -28.67
CA MET A 11 20.12 25.91 -27.31
C MET A 11 19.31 24.62 -27.33
N MET A 12 19.99 23.51 -27.09
CA MET A 12 19.39 22.17 -27.00
C MET A 12 18.64 22.07 -25.67
N MET A 13 17.32 22.26 -25.74
CA MET A 13 16.41 22.16 -24.60
C MET A 13 16.25 20.67 -24.27
N ILE A 14 16.99 20.19 -23.24
CA ILE A 14 16.85 18.84 -22.72
C ILE A 14 15.54 18.79 -21.93
N LEU A 15 14.50 18.25 -22.57
CA LEU A 15 13.24 17.95 -21.90
C LEU A 15 13.45 16.72 -21.00
N ALA A 16 13.74 16.95 -19.73
CA ALA A 16 13.78 15.90 -18.74
C ALA A 16 12.35 15.36 -18.54
N LEU A 17 12.06 14.20 -19.14
CA LEU A 17 10.85 13.42 -18.88
C LEU A 17 10.96 12.88 -17.45
N TYR A 18 10.38 13.60 -16.49
CA TYR A 18 10.10 13.04 -15.17
C TYR A 18 8.99 12.01 -15.34
N SER A 19 9.37 10.74 -15.51
CA SER A 19 8.41 9.65 -15.36
C SER A 19 8.04 9.60 -13.86
N THR A 20 6.91 10.18 -13.51
CA THR A 20 6.25 9.94 -12.24
C THR A 20 5.79 8.49 -12.27
N GLY A 21 6.65 7.58 -11.84
CA GLY A 21 6.26 6.20 -11.59
C GLY A 21 5.19 6.22 -10.51
N THR A 22 3.93 6.08 -10.91
CA THR A 22 2.88 5.71 -9.98
C THR A 22 3.29 4.37 -9.39
N LEU A 23 3.63 4.36 -8.11
CA LEU A 23 3.82 3.12 -7.36
C LEU A 23 2.44 2.47 -7.26
N TYR A 24 2.07 1.69 -8.28
CA TYR A 24 0.93 0.78 -8.16
C TYR A 24 1.29 -0.20 -7.04
N ALA A 25 0.40 -0.33 -6.05
CA ALA A 25 0.43 -1.42 -5.12
C ALA A 25 0.59 -2.72 -5.94
N ALA A 26 1.50 -3.60 -5.54
CA ALA A 26 1.74 -4.85 -6.24
C ALA A 26 0.41 -5.58 -6.42
N ASN A 27 0.12 -6.03 -7.64
CA ASN A 27 -1.15 -6.65 -7.98
C ASN A 27 -0.92 -7.84 -8.90
N ASP A 28 -1.28 -9.03 -8.43
CA ASP A 28 -1.19 -10.26 -9.22
C ASP A 28 -2.45 -10.42 -10.10
N PRO A 29 -2.33 -10.29 -11.43
CA PRO A 29 -3.47 -10.39 -12.33
C PRO A 29 -4.04 -11.80 -12.44
N SER A 30 -3.33 -12.84 -11.98
CA SER A 30 -3.80 -14.23 -12.00
C SER A 30 -4.88 -14.51 -10.96
N ILE A 31 -5.01 -13.65 -9.93
CA ILE A 31 -6.03 -13.80 -8.89
C ILE A 31 -7.39 -13.40 -9.45
N ASN A 32 -8.31 -14.34 -9.52
CA ASN A 32 -9.66 -14.11 -10.06
C ASN A 32 -10.53 -13.23 -9.14
N GLY A 33 -11.62 -12.67 -9.69
CA GLY A 33 -12.49 -11.73 -9.00
C GLY A 33 -13.17 -12.31 -7.75
N ASN A 34 -13.54 -13.59 -7.76
CA ASN A 34 -14.15 -14.25 -6.59
C ASN A 34 -13.14 -14.36 -5.43
N THR A 35 -11.92 -14.80 -5.71
CA THR A 35 -10.83 -14.85 -4.72
C THR A 35 -10.52 -13.47 -4.16
N ARG A 36 -10.46 -12.42 -5.01
CA ARG A 36 -10.27 -11.04 -4.57
C ARG A 36 -11.35 -10.58 -3.59
N SER A 37 -12.61 -10.87 -3.90
CA SER A 37 -13.74 -10.53 -3.02
C SER A 37 -13.62 -11.22 -1.66
N LYS A 38 -13.26 -12.51 -1.64
CA LYS A 38 -13.08 -13.26 -0.40
C LYS A 38 -11.92 -12.73 0.46
N ILE A 39 -10.79 -12.36 -0.18
CA ILE A 39 -9.66 -11.75 0.51
C ILE A 39 -10.05 -10.41 1.14
N LYS A 40 -10.73 -9.54 0.38
CA LYS A 40 -11.23 -8.25 0.91
C LYS A 40 -12.23 -8.43 2.04
N SER A 41 -13.10 -9.44 1.95
CA SER A 41 -14.03 -9.79 3.02
C SER A 41 -13.29 -10.21 4.29
N ALA A 42 -12.29 -11.07 4.18
CA ALA A 42 -11.46 -11.51 5.30
C ALA A 42 -10.73 -10.33 5.98
N MET A 43 -10.20 -9.39 5.18
CA MET A 43 -9.59 -8.16 5.70
C MET A 43 -10.62 -7.32 6.46
N SER A 44 -11.79 -7.10 5.87
CA SER A 44 -12.88 -6.33 6.49
C SER A 44 -13.34 -6.95 7.80
N GLU A 45 -13.47 -8.27 7.86
CA GLU A 45 -13.81 -9.01 9.08
C GLU A 45 -12.76 -8.80 10.18
N MET A 46 -11.47 -8.87 9.85
CA MET A 46 -10.41 -8.61 10.81
C MET A 46 -10.44 -7.16 11.31
N ILE A 47 -10.62 -6.20 10.42
CA ILE A 47 -10.74 -4.79 10.77
C ILE A 47 -11.94 -4.59 11.70
N ASN A 48 -13.10 -5.12 11.35
CA ASN A 48 -14.32 -4.97 12.14
C ASN A 48 -14.21 -5.59 13.55
N ARG A 49 -13.57 -6.76 13.66
CA ARG A 49 -13.33 -7.39 14.99
C ARG A 49 -12.45 -6.56 15.90
N ASN A 50 -11.55 -5.75 15.34
CA ASN A 50 -10.64 -4.88 16.09
C ASN A 50 -11.09 -3.42 16.12
N THR A 51 -12.36 -3.15 15.72
CA THR A 51 -12.94 -1.82 15.70
C THR A 51 -14.00 -1.68 16.81
N VAL A 52 -13.81 -0.71 17.69
CA VAL A 52 -14.73 -0.36 18.75
C VAL A 52 -15.09 1.13 18.59
N ASN A 53 -16.40 1.46 18.59
CA ASN A 53 -16.87 2.84 18.42
C ASN A 53 -16.25 3.57 17.19
N ASN A 54 -16.18 2.86 16.06
CA ASN A 54 -15.54 3.33 14.80
C ASN A 54 -14.03 3.60 14.89
N VAL A 55 -13.36 3.11 15.91
CA VAL A 55 -11.91 3.20 16.08
C VAL A 55 -11.31 1.81 15.92
N TYR A 56 -10.46 1.65 14.92
CA TYR A 56 -9.62 0.46 14.72
C TYR A 56 -8.35 0.63 15.54
N SER A 57 -8.10 -0.30 16.47
CA SER A 57 -6.90 -0.29 17.29
C SER A 57 -5.90 -1.32 16.81
N HIS A 58 -4.66 -0.89 16.56
CA HIS A 58 -3.56 -1.73 16.09
C HIS A 58 -2.31 -1.49 16.93
N TYR A 59 -1.79 -2.55 17.53
CA TYR A 59 -0.51 -2.48 18.24
C TYR A 59 0.65 -2.64 17.27
N ASP A 60 1.54 -1.65 17.24
CA ASP A 60 2.77 -1.66 16.47
C ASP A 60 3.93 -2.23 17.32
N PRO A 61 4.32 -3.49 17.13
CA PRO A 61 5.34 -4.12 17.96
C PRO A 61 6.75 -3.57 17.70
N ILE A 62 6.97 -2.94 16.53
CA ILE A 62 8.27 -2.36 16.17
C ILE A 62 8.54 -1.09 16.98
N LYS A 63 7.50 -0.27 17.21
CA LYS A 63 7.58 0.97 17.97
C LYS A 63 7.08 0.84 19.40
N GLY A 64 6.41 -0.27 19.74
CA GLY A 64 5.78 -0.46 21.04
C GLY A 64 4.62 0.51 21.29
N VAL A 65 3.84 0.85 20.27
CA VAL A 65 2.78 1.87 20.32
C VAL A 65 1.45 1.27 19.86
N LEU A 66 0.38 1.58 20.59
CA LEU A 66 -0.99 1.34 20.13
C LEU A 66 -1.43 2.53 19.27
N HIS A 67 -1.87 2.25 18.04
CA HIS A 67 -2.47 3.23 17.15
C HIS A 67 -3.99 3.08 17.16
N ASP A 68 -4.70 4.17 17.42
CA ASP A 68 -6.13 4.27 17.25
C ASP A 68 -6.41 5.05 15.96
N MET A 69 -7.14 4.40 15.03
CA MET A 69 -7.24 4.85 13.66
C MET A 69 -8.63 4.65 13.09
N GLN A 70 -8.90 5.32 11.98
CA GLN A 70 -10.08 5.10 11.16
C GLN A 70 -9.65 4.58 9.79
N LEU A 71 -10.40 3.60 9.27
CA LEU A 71 -10.20 3.09 7.91
C LEU A 71 -10.49 4.20 6.90
N VAL A 72 -9.57 4.41 5.97
CA VAL A 72 -9.73 5.33 4.84
C VAL A 72 -10.14 4.54 3.61
N GLU A 73 -9.38 3.48 3.26
CA GLU A 73 -9.56 2.75 2.00
C GLU A 73 -8.97 1.34 2.10
N LEU A 74 -9.63 0.36 1.48
CA LEU A 74 -9.07 -0.95 1.15
C LEU A 74 -8.46 -0.88 -0.25
N HIS A 75 -7.20 -1.23 -0.40
CA HIS A 75 -6.54 -1.24 -1.71
C HIS A 75 -7.06 -2.38 -2.60
N ASP A 76 -7.02 -2.16 -3.92
CA ASP A 76 -7.40 -3.19 -4.91
C ASP A 76 -6.27 -4.19 -5.20
N GLY A 77 -5.03 -3.80 -4.93
CA GLY A 77 -3.86 -4.62 -5.15
C GLY A 77 -3.80 -5.83 -4.21
N ILE A 78 -3.64 -7.03 -4.78
CA ILE A 78 -3.45 -8.27 -4.03
C ILE A 78 -2.31 -9.03 -4.68
N VAL A 79 -1.37 -9.53 -3.88
CA VAL A 79 -0.29 -10.42 -4.32
C VAL A 79 -0.39 -11.77 -3.63
N LYS A 80 0.00 -12.83 -4.35
CA LYS A 80 0.14 -14.17 -3.79
C LYS A 80 1.60 -14.43 -3.44
N LYS A 81 1.85 -14.85 -2.19
CA LYS A 81 3.18 -15.18 -1.68
C LYS A 81 3.16 -16.64 -1.18
N GLY A 82 3.59 -17.58 -2.03
CA GLY A 82 3.54 -19.00 -1.65
C GLY A 82 2.13 -19.45 -1.30
N ASN A 83 1.88 -19.70 0.00
CA ASN A 83 0.61 -20.21 0.51
C ASN A 83 -0.28 -19.15 1.20
N TYR A 84 0.02 -17.87 1.03
CA TYR A 84 -0.79 -16.77 1.57
C TYR A 84 -0.93 -15.63 0.56
N TYR A 85 -1.85 -14.72 0.86
CA TYR A 85 -2.07 -13.49 0.10
C TYR A 85 -1.73 -12.27 0.96
N VAL A 86 -1.29 -11.20 0.30
CA VAL A 86 -1.09 -9.90 0.93
C VAL A 86 -1.91 -8.85 0.18
N SER A 87 -2.63 -8.05 0.92
CA SER A 87 -3.28 -6.84 0.45
C SER A 87 -3.22 -5.78 1.54
N CYS A 88 -3.44 -4.52 1.19
CA CYS A 88 -3.26 -3.42 2.13
C CYS A 88 -4.52 -2.57 2.29
N ALA A 89 -4.49 -1.76 3.34
CA ALA A 89 -5.49 -0.74 3.60
C ALA A 89 -4.85 0.50 4.23
N ASP A 90 -5.38 1.65 3.87
CA ASP A 90 -5.00 2.93 4.45
C ASP A 90 -5.86 3.26 5.67
N PHE A 91 -5.18 3.69 6.71
CA PHE A 91 -5.79 4.19 7.95
C PHE A 91 -5.26 5.57 8.32
N ARG A 92 -6.08 6.35 8.99
CA ARG A 92 -5.68 7.66 9.52
C ARG A 92 -5.86 7.70 11.03
N ASN A 93 -4.80 8.06 11.75
CA ASN A 93 -4.87 8.23 13.20
C ASN A 93 -5.39 9.62 13.59
N SER A 94 -5.65 9.82 14.88
CA SER A 94 -6.14 11.09 15.44
C SER A 94 -5.20 12.28 15.25
N LYS A 95 -3.92 12.02 14.94
CA LYS A 95 -2.91 13.06 14.64
C LYS A 95 -2.86 13.41 13.14
N GLY A 96 -3.75 12.81 12.33
CA GLY A 96 -3.79 13.00 10.88
C GLY A 96 -2.75 12.21 10.10
N GLN A 97 -1.95 11.36 10.75
CA GLN A 97 -0.94 10.53 10.10
C GLN A 97 -1.62 9.42 9.30
N LEU A 98 -1.20 9.23 8.06
CA LEU A 98 -1.62 8.13 7.20
C LEU A 98 -0.74 6.91 7.45
N LEU A 99 -1.38 5.77 7.70
CA LEU A 99 -0.73 4.48 7.93
C LEU A 99 -1.26 3.47 6.92
N ASP A 100 -0.37 2.91 6.11
CA ASP A 100 -0.65 1.83 5.18
C ASP A 100 -0.31 0.51 5.89
N ILE A 101 -1.31 -0.38 5.99
CA ILE A 101 -1.22 -1.64 6.73
C ILE A 101 -1.40 -2.81 5.79
N ASP A 102 -0.40 -3.70 5.74
CA ASP A 102 -0.46 -4.98 5.05
C ASP A 102 -1.24 -6.00 5.87
N PHE A 103 -2.12 -6.74 5.22
CA PHE A 103 -2.84 -7.87 5.80
C PHE A 103 -2.37 -9.17 5.15
N LEU A 104 -1.99 -10.12 5.99
CA LEU A 104 -1.73 -11.50 5.57
C LEU A 104 -3.02 -12.29 5.63
N VAL A 105 -3.43 -12.86 4.50
CA VAL A 105 -4.64 -13.66 4.37
C VAL A 105 -4.28 -15.08 3.99
N LEU A 106 -4.71 -16.04 4.79
CA LEU A 106 -4.57 -17.47 4.53
C LEU A 106 -5.82 -18.00 3.84
N GLU A 107 -5.63 -18.96 2.94
CA GLU A 107 -6.67 -19.75 2.29
C GLU A 107 -6.62 -21.17 2.84
N ASN A 108 -7.76 -21.68 3.27
CA ASN A 108 -7.95 -23.05 3.69
C ASN A 108 -9.31 -23.55 3.19
N ASP A 109 -9.33 -24.51 2.28
CA ASP A 109 -10.54 -25.11 1.72
C ASP A 109 -11.59 -24.07 1.27
N ASP A 110 -11.15 -23.11 0.45
CA ASP A 110 -11.97 -22.00 -0.06
C ASP A 110 -12.47 -21.00 1.00
N ASN A 111 -11.99 -21.13 2.23
CA ASN A 111 -12.18 -20.18 3.31
C ASN A 111 -10.97 -19.27 3.44
N PHE A 112 -11.21 -17.96 3.57
CA PHE A 112 -10.15 -16.94 3.64
C PHE A 112 -10.17 -16.26 5.02
N VAL A 113 -9.02 -16.20 5.67
CA VAL A 113 -8.89 -15.61 7.01
C VAL A 113 -7.69 -14.68 7.06
N ALA A 114 -7.92 -13.41 7.41
CA ALA A 114 -6.85 -12.48 7.73
C ALA A 114 -6.31 -12.79 9.13
N THR A 115 -5.01 -13.05 9.23
CA THR A 115 -4.36 -13.52 10.46
C THR A 115 -3.34 -12.55 11.04
N GLN A 116 -2.76 -11.68 10.20
CA GLN A 116 -1.76 -10.70 10.59
C GLN A 116 -2.07 -9.35 9.94
N ALA A 117 -1.72 -8.29 10.65
CA ALA A 117 -1.71 -6.93 10.14
C ALA A 117 -0.40 -6.25 10.53
N VAL A 118 0.31 -5.63 9.57
CA VAL A 118 1.63 -5.04 9.77
C VAL A 118 1.67 -3.66 9.12
N ILE A 119 2.10 -2.65 9.86
CA ILE A 119 2.27 -1.30 9.29
C ILE A 119 3.42 -1.34 8.29
N HIS A 120 3.07 -1.13 7.01
CA HIS A 120 3.96 -1.12 5.86
C HIS A 120 4.59 0.27 5.64
N LYS A 121 3.75 1.32 5.70
CA LYS A 121 4.18 2.71 5.56
C LYS A 121 3.57 3.59 6.64
N ALA A 122 4.27 4.66 6.96
CA ALA A 122 3.78 5.74 7.80
C ALA A 122 4.15 7.08 7.13
N ASP A 123 3.16 7.89 6.72
CA ASP A 123 3.34 9.13 5.95
C ASP A 123 4.29 8.93 4.74
N ASP A 124 3.95 7.97 3.86
CA ASP A 124 4.70 7.58 2.66
C ASP A 124 6.13 7.02 2.89
N LYS A 125 6.55 6.89 4.15
CA LYS A 125 7.82 6.26 4.49
C LYS A 125 7.64 4.76 4.68
N LYS A 126 8.14 3.99 3.70
CA LYS A 126 8.14 2.52 3.76
C LYS A 126 8.99 2.04 4.93
N ARG A 127 8.50 1.02 5.66
CA ARG A 127 9.23 0.36 6.72
C ARG A 127 10.09 -0.78 6.14
N LYS A 128 11.14 -1.16 6.87
CA LYS A 128 11.98 -2.32 6.50
C LYS A 128 11.23 -3.64 6.63
N TYR A 129 10.30 -3.72 7.59
CA TYR A 129 9.47 -4.89 7.82
C TYR A 129 8.08 -4.65 7.24
N HIS A 130 7.69 -5.46 6.29
CA HIS A 130 6.40 -5.48 5.61
C HIS A 130 6.17 -6.85 4.96
N LEU A 131 4.95 -7.11 4.48
CA LEU A 131 4.55 -8.43 3.97
C LEU A 131 4.67 -8.58 2.45
N GLU A 132 4.81 -7.48 1.72
CA GLU A 132 4.80 -7.48 0.24
C GLU A 132 6.09 -8.00 -0.42
N ASP A 133 7.25 -7.92 0.22
CA ASP A 133 8.56 -8.32 -0.36
C ASP A 133 8.94 -9.75 -0.03
#